data_cbdf47804967c1523b522196546299c9
#
_entry.id   cbdf47804967c1523b522196546299c9
#
_cell.length_a   1.000
_cell.length_b   1.000
_cell.length_c   1.000
_cell.angle_alpha   90.00
_cell.angle_beta   90.00
_cell.angle_gamma   90.00
#
_symmetry.space_group_name_H-M   'P 1'
#
loop_
_entity.id
_entity.type
_entity.pdbx_description
1 polymer ?
#
loop_
_entity_poly.entity_id
_entity_poly.type
_entity_poly.pdbx_seq_one_letter_code
_entity_poly.pdbx_strand_id
1 'polypeptide(L)'
;MDGNFVAKSAVPDVSPQETFFCSLGVDPSVRITYHPQSKVSSTTGGGLISSAKTSVTTFKQRITLKNTRATSIGRLIVQDRVPVSEDSRIKVSVMQPPESGLGPVSGPPGDSKLASSSKKQTLWANVDENVVARWAQKDEEGGGTGGARGDGIIEWIVTDLRETLDLNLAYEIAAPVEVRWTDA
;
A
#
# COMPACT_ATOMS: atom_id res chain seq x y z
N MET A 1 -24.26 5.57 -19.19
CA MET A 1 -24.44 4.20 -18.64
C MET A 1 -25.62 3.59 -19.39
N ASP A 2 -25.43 2.50 -20.08
CA ASP A 2 -26.32 1.99 -21.11
C ASP A 2 -27.46 1.11 -20.59
N GLY A 3 -27.96 1.36 -19.37
CA GLY A 3 -29.08 0.61 -18.79
C GLY A 3 -28.78 -0.84 -18.44
N ASN A 4 -27.52 -1.26 -18.49
CA ASN A 4 -27.11 -2.62 -18.14
C ASN A 4 -27.08 -2.82 -16.61
N PHE A 5 -27.54 -3.98 -16.16
CA PHE A 5 -27.42 -4.39 -14.76
C PHE A 5 -25.94 -4.56 -14.39
N VAL A 6 -25.46 -3.83 -13.39
CA VAL A 6 -24.04 -3.84 -12.96
C VAL A 6 -23.88 -4.63 -11.67
N ALA A 7 -24.71 -4.38 -10.68
CA ALA A 7 -24.63 -5.03 -9.38
C ALA A 7 -25.93 -4.86 -8.59
N LYS A 8 -26.14 -5.74 -7.61
CA LYS A 8 -27.19 -5.61 -6.58
C LYS A 8 -26.47 -5.36 -5.25
N SER A 9 -26.79 -4.25 -4.61
CA SER A 9 -26.23 -3.88 -3.31
C SER A 9 -27.35 -3.61 -2.33
N ALA A 10 -27.16 -3.99 -1.08
CA ALA A 10 -28.07 -3.58 -0.01
C ALA A 10 -27.76 -2.13 0.36
N VAL A 11 -28.79 -1.31 0.46
CA VAL A 11 -28.67 0.05 0.99
C VAL A 11 -28.89 -0.07 2.50
N PRO A 12 -27.93 0.36 3.34
CA PRO A 12 -28.13 0.40 4.79
C PRO A 12 -29.18 1.45 5.16
N ASP A 13 -29.68 1.40 6.40
CA ASP A 13 -30.48 2.47 6.94
C ASP A 13 -29.62 3.73 7.05
N VAL A 14 -30.00 4.78 6.33
CA VAL A 14 -29.23 6.03 6.20
C VAL A 14 -30.07 7.17 6.74
N SER A 15 -29.49 7.94 7.66
CA SER A 15 -30.14 9.14 8.19
C SER A 15 -30.05 10.31 7.19
N PRO A 16 -30.90 11.34 7.30
CA PRO A 16 -30.79 12.52 6.46
C PRO A 16 -29.39 13.15 6.57
N GLN A 17 -28.77 13.43 5.41
CA GLN A 17 -27.40 13.97 5.26
C GLN A 17 -26.26 13.00 5.58
N GLU A 18 -26.54 11.75 5.84
CA GLU A 18 -25.53 10.71 5.98
C GLU A 18 -25.08 10.19 4.61
N THR A 19 -23.80 9.83 4.49
CA THR A 19 -23.21 9.30 3.26
C THR A 19 -22.97 7.81 3.40
N PHE A 20 -23.34 7.04 2.39
CA PHE A 20 -23.00 5.62 2.35
C PHE A 20 -22.27 5.25 1.05
N PHE A 21 -21.52 4.17 1.09
CA PHE A 21 -20.81 3.65 -0.07
C PHE A 21 -21.59 2.52 -0.71
N CYS A 22 -21.75 2.60 -2.04
CA CYS A 22 -22.38 1.57 -2.83
C CYS A 22 -21.44 1.09 -3.91
N SER A 23 -21.16 -0.22 -3.94
CA SER A 23 -20.38 -0.81 -5.03
C SER A 23 -21.20 -0.88 -6.31
N LEU A 24 -20.69 -0.30 -7.37
CA LEU A 24 -21.27 -0.37 -8.71
C LEU A 24 -20.69 -1.52 -9.55
N GLY A 25 -19.88 -2.39 -8.93
CA GLY A 25 -19.24 -3.50 -9.59
C GLY A 25 -17.90 -3.13 -10.25
N VAL A 26 -17.43 -4.01 -11.13
CA VAL A 26 -16.14 -3.85 -11.81
C VAL A 26 -16.32 -2.92 -13.02
N ASP A 27 -15.43 -1.94 -13.15
CA ASP A 27 -15.37 -1.09 -14.34
C ASP A 27 -14.48 -1.75 -15.40
N PRO A 28 -15.04 -2.25 -16.51
CA PRO A 28 -14.27 -2.95 -17.54
C PRO A 28 -13.31 -2.04 -18.32
N SER A 29 -13.46 -0.74 -18.19
CA SER A 29 -12.58 0.23 -18.85
C SER A 29 -11.27 0.47 -18.11
N VAL A 30 -11.17 0.05 -16.86
CA VAL A 30 -9.93 0.06 -16.07
C VAL A 30 -9.34 -1.33 -16.08
N ARG A 31 -8.21 -1.50 -16.74
CA ARG A 31 -7.47 -2.78 -16.73
C ARG A 31 -6.25 -2.67 -15.84
N ILE A 32 -6.12 -3.64 -14.95
CA ILE A 32 -5.00 -3.73 -14.01
C ILE A 32 -4.21 -4.99 -14.36
N THR A 33 -2.91 -4.83 -14.58
CA THR A 33 -1.99 -5.94 -14.83
C THR A 33 -0.96 -6.00 -13.72
N TYR A 34 -0.96 -7.09 -12.96
CA TYR A 34 0.09 -7.44 -12.03
C TYR A 34 1.19 -8.18 -12.77
N HIS A 35 2.40 -7.62 -12.78
CA HIS A 35 3.55 -8.29 -13.37
C HIS A 35 4.15 -9.28 -12.35
N PRO A 36 4.90 -10.30 -12.80
CA PRO A 36 5.56 -11.20 -11.89
C PRO A 36 6.45 -10.46 -10.90
N GLN A 37 6.32 -10.78 -9.61
CA GLN A 37 7.13 -10.19 -8.56
C GLN A 37 8.57 -10.71 -8.65
N SER A 38 9.55 -9.81 -8.57
CA SER A 38 10.93 -10.18 -8.44
C SER A 38 11.34 -10.27 -6.97
N LYS A 39 12.09 -11.32 -6.62
CA LYS A 39 12.59 -11.57 -5.26
C LYS A 39 14.10 -11.78 -5.33
N VAL A 40 14.85 -10.97 -4.59
CA VAL A 40 16.30 -11.07 -4.50
C VAL A 40 16.70 -11.14 -3.03
N SER A 41 17.42 -12.20 -2.65
CA SER A 41 17.89 -12.38 -1.28
C SER A 41 19.40 -12.24 -1.21
N SER A 42 19.89 -11.56 -0.19
CA SER A 42 21.30 -11.42 0.14
C SER A 42 21.51 -11.64 1.63
N THR A 43 22.70 -12.08 2.01
CA THR A 43 23.08 -12.23 3.41
C THR A 43 24.21 -11.28 3.72
N THR A 44 24.03 -10.44 4.71
CA THR A 44 25.02 -9.48 5.19
C THR A 44 25.42 -9.80 6.64
N GLY A 45 26.69 -9.57 6.98
CA GLY A 45 27.21 -9.82 8.33
C GLY A 45 28.01 -11.12 8.43
N GLY A 46 28.71 -11.29 9.55
CA GLY A 46 29.62 -12.42 9.78
C GLY A 46 31.09 -12.00 9.67
N GLY A 47 31.43 -10.74 9.98
CA GLY A 47 32.81 -10.31 10.17
C GLY A 47 33.37 -10.79 11.52
N LEU A 48 34.69 -10.66 11.69
CA LEU A 48 35.44 -11.12 12.87
C LEU A 48 34.94 -10.57 14.23
N ILE A 49 34.04 -9.57 14.22
CA ILE A 49 33.57 -8.88 15.43
C ILE A 49 32.06 -9.05 15.65
N SER A 50 31.27 -9.48 14.65
CA SER A 50 29.84 -9.70 14.78
C SER A 50 29.45 -11.09 14.29
N SER A 51 28.93 -11.92 15.20
CA SER A 51 28.46 -13.28 14.88
C SER A 51 27.05 -13.30 14.27
N ALA A 52 26.29 -12.21 14.35
CA ALA A 52 24.94 -12.16 13.83
C ALA A 52 24.92 -11.93 12.32
N LYS A 53 24.36 -12.89 11.59
CA LYS A 53 24.12 -12.77 10.15
C LYS A 53 22.70 -12.32 9.92
N THR A 54 22.52 -11.34 9.05
CA THR A 54 21.20 -10.84 8.64
C THR A 54 20.94 -11.20 7.19
N SER A 55 19.80 -11.81 6.95
CA SER A 55 19.27 -12.04 5.60
C SER A 55 18.41 -10.84 5.21
N VAL A 56 18.66 -10.27 4.06
CA VAL A 56 17.85 -9.20 3.47
C VAL A 56 17.25 -9.72 2.20
N THR A 57 15.93 -9.65 2.10
CA THR A 57 15.19 -10.05 0.91
C THR A 57 14.44 -8.84 0.37
N THR A 58 14.74 -8.46 -0.87
CA THR A 58 14.09 -7.36 -1.59
C THR A 58 13.03 -7.92 -2.51
N PHE A 59 11.83 -7.37 -2.42
CA PHE A 59 10.69 -7.65 -3.29
C PHE A 59 10.39 -6.43 -4.15
N LYS A 60 10.12 -6.65 -5.44
CA LYS A 60 9.71 -5.60 -6.36
C LYS A 60 8.50 -6.06 -7.14
N GLN A 61 7.45 -5.26 -7.12
CA GLN A 61 6.20 -5.49 -7.82
C GLN A 61 5.91 -4.31 -8.73
N ARG A 62 5.57 -4.58 -10.00
CA ARG A 62 5.06 -3.58 -10.93
C ARG A 62 3.60 -3.86 -11.22
N ILE A 63 2.80 -2.80 -11.17
CA ILE A 63 1.36 -2.82 -11.45
C ILE A 63 1.12 -1.84 -12.58
N THR A 64 0.61 -2.33 -13.70
CA THR A 64 0.26 -1.48 -14.84
C THR A 64 -1.24 -1.21 -14.83
N LEU A 65 -1.61 0.05 -14.78
CA LEU A 65 -2.98 0.54 -14.92
C LEU A 65 -3.19 0.99 -16.35
N LYS A 66 -4.29 0.58 -16.97
CA LYS A 66 -4.66 1.02 -18.32
C LYS A 66 -6.09 1.51 -18.34
N ASN A 67 -6.27 2.78 -18.71
CA ASN A 67 -7.56 3.35 -19.06
C ASN A 67 -7.86 3.05 -20.53
N THR A 68 -8.99 2.42 -20.80
CA THR A 68 -9.43 2.13 -22.18
C THR A 68 -10.53 3.08 -22.67
N ARG A 69 -10.89 4.08 -21.86
CA ARG A 69 -11.82 5.14 -22.25
C ARG A 69 -11.13 6.21 -23.10
N ALA A 70 -11.90 6.89 -23.90
CA ALA A 70 -11.44 8.10 -24.60
C ALA A 70 -11.28 9.31 -23.66
N THR A 71 -11.88 9.25 -22.47
CA THR A 71 -11.81 10.31 -21.46
C THR A 71 -10.93 9.88 -20.30
N SER A 72 -10.27 10.82 -19.66
CA SER A 72 -9.46 10.54 -18.46
C SER A 72 -10.32 10.09 -17.27
N ILE A 73 -9.71 9.34 -16.38
CA ILE A 73 -10.30 8.97 -15.09
C ILE A 73 -9.79 9.97 -14.04
N GLY A 74 -10.70 10.80 -13.54
CA GLY A 74 -10.35 11.93 -12.67
C GLY A 74 -9.71 11.49 -11.35
N ARG A 75 -10.13 10.36 -10.77
CA ARG A 75 -9.56 9.82 -9.54
C ARG A 75 -9.68 8.30 -9.50
N LEU A 76 -8.56 7.62 -9.25
CA LEU A 76 -8.47 6.19 -9.05
C LEU A 76 -7.64 5.93 -7.79
N ILE A 77 -8.12 5.08 -6.90
CA ILE A 77 -7.38 4.63 -5.73
C ILE A 77 -7.00 3.17 -5.96
N VAL A 78 -5.71 2.89 -5.89
CA VAL A 78 -5.16 1.53 -5.99
C VAL A 78 -4.60 1.16 -4.63
N GLN A 79 -5.02 0.03 -4.09
CA GLN A 79 -4.53 -0.48 -2.81
C GLN A 79 -3.73 -1.74 -3.03
N ASP A 80 -2.61 -1.85 -2.33
CA ASP A 80 -1.80 -3.06 -2.26
C ASP A 80 -1.25 -3.25 -0.85
N ARG A 81 -0.74 -4.43 -0.56
CA ARG A 81 -0.33 -4.79 0.78
C ARG A 81 1.17 -5.06 0.86
N VAL A 82 1.80 -4.50 1.89
CA VAL A 82 3.15 -4.81 2.32
C VAL A 82 3.06 -5.68 3.58
N PRO A 83 3.88 -6.71 3.73
CA PRO A 83 3.91 -7.52 4.95
C PRO A 83 4.17 -6.66 6.19
N VAL A 84 3.53 -7.03 7.28
CA VAL A 84 3.75 -6.44 8.61
C VAL A 84 4.30 -7.52 9.51
N SER A 85 5.32 -7.20 10.30
CA SER A 85 5.89 -8.14 11.26
C SER A 85 5.62 -7.70 12.69
N GLU A 86 5.12 -8.61 13.51
CA GLU A 86 5.01 -8.45 14.95
C GLU A 86 6.32 -8.81 15.68
N ASP A 87 7.24 -9.53 15.01
CA ASP A 87 8.55 -9.86 15.56
C ASP A 87 9.51 -8.68 15.39
N SER A 88 9.96 -8.11 16.49
CA SER A 88 10.88 -6.97 16.51
C SER A 88 12.23 -7.24 15.83
N ARG A 89 12.60 -8.51 15.63
CA ARG A 89 13.81 -8.93 14.93
C ARG A 89 13.67 -8.85 13.41
N ILE A 90 12.43 -8.85 12.90
CA ILE A 90 12.13 -8.76 11.48
C ILE A 90 11.75 -7.31 11.15
N LYS A 91 12.52 -6.70 10.28
CA LYS A 91 12.26 -5.31 9.83
C LYS A 91 11.77 -5.33 8.41
N VAL A 92 10.64 -4.66 8.18
CA VAL A 92 10.08 -4.43 6.85
C VAL A 92 10.21 -2.95 6.53
N SER A 93 10.82 -2.63 5.40
CA SER A 93 11.04 -1.25 4.94
C SER A 93 10.56 -1.08 3.52
N VAL A 94 9.75 -0.06 3.26
CA VAL A 94 9.28 0.26 1.91
C VAL A 94 10.33 1.13 1.22
N MET A 95 10.75 0.71 0.03
CA MET A 95 11.74 1.41 -0.79
C MET A 95 11.08 2.22 -1.92
N GLN A 96 9.98 1.70 -2.44
CA GLN A 96 9.15 2.38 -3.44
C GLN A 96 7.68 2.17 -3.09
N PRO A 97 6.86 3.21 -3.09
CA PRO A 97 7.19 4.63 -3.36
C PRO A 97 8.26 5.18 -2.41
N PRO A 98 8.93 6.31 -2.76
CA PRO A 98 10.09 6.82 -2.00
C PRO A 98 9.79 6.97 -0.51
N GLU A 99 10.72 6.53 0.33
CA GLU A 99 10.61 6.41 1.78
C GLU A 99 10.38 7.75 2.51
N SER A 100 10.70 8.87 1.86
CA SER A 100 10.62 10.21 2.45
C SER A 100 9.22 10.60 2.99
N GLY A 101 8.18 9.85 2.63
CA GLY A 101 6.81 10.08 3.10
C GLY A 101 6.21 8.93 3.92
N LEU A 102 6.64 7.69 3.73
CA LEU A 102 5.95 6.53 4.30
C LEU A 102 6.56 5.99 5.60
N GLY A 103 7.87 6.19 5.80
CA GLY A 103 8.58 5.69 6.99
C GLY A 103 8.54 4.15 7.15
N PRO A 104 9.27 3.58 8.12
CA PRO A 104 9.36 2.13 8.31
C PRO A 104 8.03 1.50 8.76
N VAL A 105 7.76 0.28 8.29
CA VAL A 105 6.53 -0.49 8.60
C VAL A 105 6.65 -1.26 9.91
N SER A 106 7.85 -1.51 10.42
CA SER A 106 8.10 -2.38 11.56
C SER A 106 8.40 -1.66 12.86
N GLY A 107 7.78 -2.12 13.92
CA GLY A 107 7.97 -1.75 15.32
C GLY A 107 6.65 -1.81 16.07
N PRO A 108 6.64 -2.25 17.35
CA PRO A 108 5.44 -2.20 18.15
C PRO A 108 4.93 -0.75 18.22
N PRO A 109 3.60 -0.55 18.30
CA PRO A 109 3.00 0.79 18.38
C PRO A 109 3.32 1.44 19.72
N GLY A 110 4.54 1.90 19.93
CA GLY A 110 4.97 2.47 21.21
C GLY A 110 6.34 3.12 21.23
N ASP A 111 7.25 2.76 20.35
CA ASP A 111 8.65 3.19 20.48
C ASP A 111 9.06 4.41 19.63
N SER A 112 8.14 5.09 19.02
CA SER A 112 8.45 6.38 18.36
C SER A 112 8.46 7.52 19.38
N LYS A 113 9.54 7.67 20.12
CA LYS A 113 9.80 8.89 20.93
C LYS A 113 9.93 10.18 20.11
N LEU A 114 9.58 10.16 18.82
CA LEU A 114 9.57 11.31 17.93
C LEU A 114 8.16 11.76 17.52
N ALA A 115 7.10 11.18 18.11
CA ALA A 115 5.72 11.58 17.83
C ALA A 115 5.14 12.46 18.93
N SER A 116 5.90 13.42 19.46
CA SER A 116 5.36 14.44 20.36
C SER A 116 5.28 15.80 19.64
N SER A 117 4.41 15.89 18.66
CA SER A 117 3.70 17.14 18.35
C SER A 117 2.47 16.85 17.50
N SER A 118 1.36 16.95 18.18
CA SER A 118 0.00 17.08 17.67
C SER A 118 -0.12 17.61 16.26
N LYS A 119 -0.34 16.71 15.31
CA LYS A 119 -1.19 16.80 14.10
C LYS A 119 -1.07 15.43 13.42
N LYS A 120 -2.21 14.76 13.15
CA LYS A 120 -2.28 13.58 12.26
C LYS A 120 -1.64 13.97 10.93
N GLN A 121 -0.32 13.85 10.81
CA GLN A 121 0.35 14.06 9.53
C GLN A 121 0.12 12.80 8.71
N THR A 122 -0.79 12.90 7.76
CA THR A 122 -0.88 11.95 6.67
C THR A 122 0.44 12.02 5.92
N LEU A 123 1.25 10.98 6.04
CA LEU A 123 2.52 10.89 5.32
C LEU A 123 2.20 10.58 3.86
N TRP A 124 2.53 11.50 2.98
CA TRP A 124 2.32 11.41 1.55
C TRP A 124 3.68 11.33 0.85
N ALA A 125 3.82 10.41 -0.08
CA ALA A 125 4.95 10.34 -0.99
C ALA A 125 4.48 10.76 -2.39
N ASN A 126 5.08 11.80 -2.95
CA ASN A 126 4.87 12.14 -4.35
C ASN A 126 5.63 11.11 -5.19
N VAL A 127 4.92 10.36 -6.00
CA VAL A 127 5.46 9.33 -6.87
C VAL A 127 5.68 9.87 -8.28
N ASP A 128 4.72 10.65 -8.76
CA ASP A 128 4.73 11.32 -10.04
C ASP A 128 3.82 12.56 -9.96
N GLU A 129 3.76 13.37 -11.01
CA GLU A 129 2.96 14.60 -11.08
C GLU A 129 1.48 14.37 -10.73
N ASN A 130 0.92 13.21 -11.13
CA ASN A 130 -0.47 12.84 -10.89
C ASN A 130 -0.64 11.63 -9.96
N VAL A 131 0.40 11.25 -9.23
CA VAL A 131 0.39 10.05 -8.37
C VAL A 131 0.96 10.36 -7.00
N VAL A 132 0.15 10.12 -6.00
CA VAL A 132 0.56 10.25 -4.60
C VAL A 132 0.31 8.93 -3.89
N ALA A 133 1.29 8.48 -3.10
CA ALA A 133 1.15 7.30 -2.25
C ALA A 133 1.04 7.68 -0.78
N ARG A 134 0.27 6.89 -0.04
CA ARG A 134 0.13 7.01 1.42
C ARG A 134 -0.17 5.65 2.06
N TRP A 135 -0.07 5.57 3.37
CA TRP A 135 -0.69 4.49 4.10
C TRP A 135 -2.21 4.67 4.12
N ALA A 136 -2.96 3.58 3.91
CA ALA A 136 -4.40 3.61 3.99
C ALA A 136 -4.84 4.13 5.38
N GLN A 137 -5.82 5.01 5.39
CA GLN A 137 -6.41 5.53 6.62
C GLN A 137 -7.66 4.74 6.96
N LYS A 138 -7.88 4.52 8.24
CA LYS A 138 -9.16 4.00 8.71
C LYS A 138 -10.16 5.14 8.66
N ASP A 139 -11.11 5.06 7.74
CA ASP A 139 -12.22 6.01 7.71
C ASP A 139 -13.09 5.77 8.96
N GLU A 140 -13.18 6.78 9.82
CA GLU A 140 -14.00 6.71 11.05
C GLU A 140 -15.48 6.69 10.74
N GLU A 141 -15.89 6.96 9.48
CA GLU A 141 -17.27 6.94 9.01
C GLU A 141 -17.47 5.86 7.93
N GLY A 142 -17.86 4.69 8.37
CA GLY A 142 -18.65 3.73 7.59
C GLY A 142 -17.98 3.06 6.38
N GLY A 143 -17.50 1.86 6.56
CA GLY A 143 -17.46 0.84 5.51
C GLY A 143 -16.23 0.76 4.62
N GLY A 144 -15.23 1.61 4.79
CA GLY A 144 -13.95 1.46 4.12
C GLY A 144 -13.07 0.42 4.81
N THR A 145 -12.43 -0.47 4.05
CA THR A 145 -11.36 -1.35 4.56
C THR A 145 -10.10 -0.53 4.83
N GLY A 146 -10.25 0.55 5.63
CA GLY A 146 -9.17 1.45 5.97
C GLY A 146 -8.24 0.81 6.98
N GLY A 147 -7.09 0.36 6.54
CA GLY A 147 -5.99 -0.05 7.40
C GLY A 147 -5.20 1.17 7.89
N ALA A 148 -4.85 1.19 9.17
CA ALA A 148 -3.80 2.07 9.64
C ALA A 148 -2.45 1.54 9.12
N ARG A 149 -1.38 2.32 9.25
CA ARG A 149 0.00 1.88 8.95
C ARG A 149 0.30 0.47 9.49
N GLY A 150 -0.33 0.08 10.60
CA GLY A 150 -0.21 -1.24 11.20
C GLY A 150 -0.77 -2.39 10.35
N ASP A 151 -1.63 -2.11 9.36
CA ASP A 151 -2.20 -3.14 8.48
C ASP A 151 -1.41 -3.33 7.19
N GLY A 152 -0.36 -2.52 6.96
CA GLY A 152 0.53 -2.62 5.81
C GLY A 152 -0.13 -2.29 4.47
N ILE A 153 -1.26 -1.59 4.45
CA ILE A 153 -1.96 -1.23 3.21
C ILE A 153 -1.43 0.11 2.69
N ILE A 154 -0.87 0.09 1.48
CA ILE A 154 -0.47 1.28 0.73
C ILE A 154 -1.58 1.63 -0.26
N GLU A 155 -1.90 2.92 -0.34
CA GLU A 155 -2.81 3.48 -1.34
C GLU A 155 -2.04 4.39 -2.29
N TRP A 156 -2.20 4.17 -3.59
CA TRP A 156 -1.85 5.15 -4.61
C TRP A 156 -3.11 5.88 -5.03
N ILE A 157 -3.07 7.19 -4.93
CA ILE A 157 -4.12 8.07 -5.45
C ILE A 157 -3.61 8.60 -6.77
N VAL A 158 -4.25 8.14 -7.84
CA VAL A 158 -3.97 8.54 -9.22
C VAL A 158 -5.02 9.53 -9.63
N THR A 159 -4.59 10.70 -10.08
CA THR A 159 -5.45 11.73 -10.63
C THR A 159 -5.20 11.86 -12.13
N ASP A 160 -6.27 12.07 -12.91
CA ASP A 160 -6.20 12.28 -14.36
C ASP A 160 -5.51 11.12 -15.13
N LEU A 161 -5.91 9.87 -14.84
CA LEU A 161 -5.40 8.72 -15.59
C LEU A 161 -5.93 8.76 -17.04
N ARG A 162 -5.05 9.09 -17.99
CA ARG A 162 -5.40 9.23 -19.41
C ARG A 162 -5.28 7.91 -20.16
N GLU A 163 -4.13 7.28 -20.13
CA GLU A 163 -3.85 6.06 -20.91
C GLU A 163 -3.31 4.94 -20.02
N THR A 164 -2.01 4.87 -19.87
CA THR A 164 -1.30 3.82 -19.12
C THR A 164 -0.40 4.44 -18.09
N LEU A 165 -0.35 3.83 -16.92
CA LEU A 165 0.48 4.25 -15.80
C LEU A 165 1.06 3.01 -15.12
N ASP A 166 2.36 3.02 -14.82
CA ASP A 166 3.02 1.99 -14.03
C ASP A 166 3.22 2.46 -12.59
N LEU A 167 2.75 1.67 -11.64
CA LEU A 167 3.02 1.81 -10.22
C LEU A 167 4.06 0.78 -9.79
N ASN A 168 5.04 1.22 -9.01
CA ASN A 168 6.09 0.34 -8.51
C ASN A 168 6.00 0.26 -6.99
N LEU A 169 5.91 -0.97 -6.48
CA LEU A 169 6.04 -1.29 -5.07
C LEU A 169 7.36 -2.04 -4.87
N ALA A 170 8.22 -1.54 -3.99
CA ALA A 170 9.41 -2.26 -3.59
C ALA A 170 9.56 -2.18 -2.07
N TYR A 171 9.85 -3.30 -1.45
CA TYR A 171 10.10 -3.39 -0.02
C TYR A 171 11.18 -4.42 0.29
N GLU A 172 11.81 -4.25 1.43
CA GLU A 172 12.81 -5.16 1.96
C GLU A 172 12.36 -5.77 3.27
N ILE A 173 12.67 -7.05 3.44
CA ILE A 173 12.52 -7.76 4.70
C ILE A 173 13.92 -8.12 5.18
N ALA A 174 14.34 -7.56 6.30
CA ALA A 174 15.59 -7.87 6.97
C ALA A 174 15.30 -8.70 8.23
N ALA A 175 15.87 -9.89 8.31
CA ALA A 175 15.70 -10.80 9.43
C ALA A 175 17.02 -11.51 9.79
N PRO A 176 17.26 -11.88 11.06
CA PRO A 176 18.35 -12.77 11.41
C PRO A 176 18.22 -14.09 10.65
N VAL A 177 19.34 -14.66 10.20
CA VAL A 177 19.34 -15.91 9.41
C VAL A 177 18.68 -17.07 10.15
N GLU A 178 18.67 -17.03 11.48
CA GLU A 178 18.06 -18.05 12.34
C GLU A 178 16.54 -17.98 12.37
N VAL A 179 15.95 -16.84 11.96
CA VAL A 179 14.50 -16.64 11.97
C VAL A 179 13.92 -17.09 10.63
N ARG A 180 13.07 -18.10 10.68
CA ARG A 180 12.28 -18.53 9.52
C ARG A 180 11.00 -17.71 9.46
N TRP A 181 10.76 -17.12 8.33
CA TRP A 181 9.52 -16.42 8.01
C TRP A 181 9.02 -16.88 6.64
N THR A 182 7.73 -16.86 6.43
CA THR A 182 7.08 -17.18 5.16
C THR A 182 6.27 -15.98 4.73
N ASP A 183 6.39 -15.63 3.46
CA ASP A 183 5.46 -14.76 2.78
C ASP A 183 4.11 -15.49 2.69
N ALA A 184 3.07 -14.91 3.24
CA ALA A 184 1.70 -15.45 3.21
C ALA A 184 1.04 -15.14 1.86
#